data_d5babc97345e60448293b7940b27f1d8
#
_entry.id   d5babc97345e60448293b7940b27f1d8
#
_cell.length_a   1.000
_cell.length_b   1.000
_cell.length_c   1.000
_cell.angle_alpha   90.00
_cell.angle_beta   90.00
_cell.angle_gamma   90.00
#
_symmetry.space_group_name_H-M   'P 1'
#
loop_
_entity.id
_entity.type
_entity.pdbx_description
1 polymer ?
#
loop_
_entity_poly.entity_id
_entity_poly.type
_entity_poly.pdbx_seq_one_letter_code
_entity_poly.pdbx_strand_id
1 'polypeptide(L)'
;MRPSDYWQDLLRPSILLDSPADMIVYGMGEQPVVEIARRLEAGEPVAAMTDVRQTVVRRRLDEVPAADAPDAIVLNSWRRCLRDKKAQAANFRHIEQQSNRLDGGVALWQAYDDMAVCVNPMHPAMTTAEIDASFDLPYTRQPHLRYRGKTIPAYEMIKFSVNIHRGCFGGCAFCTISAHQGKHIASRSRQSILREVKQVAAMPGFKGYLSDLGGPSANMYGMHGKDLSVCAKCMRPSCLHPKPCPNLNSDHGPLLDLYHAVDALPGIKKSFIGSGVRYDLSMAPTGDARTDANNRRYNRELIERHVSGRLKVAPEHTSDSVVNIMRKPRFELFRRFKEIFDDVNEQAGLRQQIIPYFISSHPGCHEADMAELAVMTKDMGLKLEQVQDFTPTPMTLSTEIYYTGYHPYTLEPVFTARTDAEKQAQRKYFFWYDPACRADLADSLHRLHRPDLARKLFPGGVPRGRAASRQPADRRPPKNSRRKR
;
A
#
# COMPACT_ATOMS: atom_id res chain seq x y z
N MET A 1 8.68 -12.41 -12.71
CA MET A 1 7.39 -12.32 -13.42
C MET A 1 7.02 -10.87 -13.62
N ARG A 2 6.57 -10.46 -14.80
CA ARG A 2 5.88 -9.19 -14.94
C ARG A 2 4.41 -9.40 -14.63
N PRO A 3 3.77 -8.51 -13.87
CA PRO A 3 2.32 -8.38 -13.86
C PRO A 3 1.85 -7.89 -15.23
N SER A 4 0.55 -7.92 -15.44
CA SER A 4 -0.06 -7.34 -16.64
C SER A 4 0.42 -5.89 -16.85
N ASP A 5 0.76 -5.55 -18.07
CA ASP A 5 0.97 -4.15 -18.47
C ASP A 5 -0.42 -3.48 -18.51
N TYR A 6 -0.70 -2.65 -17.51
CA TYR A 6 -1.99 -1.97 -17.38
C TYR A 6 -2.33 -1.08 -18.59
N TRP A 7 -1.32 -0.41 -19.17
CA TRP A 7 -1.54 0.50 -20.29
C TRP A 7 -1.85 -0.21 -21.59
N GLN A 8 -1.35 -1.46 -21.75
CA GLN A 8 -1.51 -2.25 -22.96
C GLN A 8 -2.48 -3.42 -22.78
N ASP A 9 -2.95 -3.67 -21.55
CA ASP A 9 -3.76 -4.84 -21.14
C ASP A 9 -3.16 -6.18 -21.60
N LEU A 10 -1.83 -6.30 -21.47
CA LEU A 10 -1.07 -7.47 -21.92
C LEU A 10 -0.26 -8.07 -20.75
N LEU A 11 -0.22 -9.41 -20.72
CA LEU A 11 0.71 -10.14 -19.88
C LEU A 11 2.08 -10.20 -20.59
N ARG A 12 3.08 -9.50 -20.06
CA ARG A 12 4.44 -9.50 -20.60
C ARG A 12 5.26 -10.65 -20.04
N PRO A 13 6.28 -11.15 -20.76
CA PRO A 13 7.26 -12.07 -20.19
C PRO A 13 8.01 -11.39 -19.03
N SER A 14 8.82 -12.16 -18.30
CA SER A 14 9.69 -11.58 -17.27
C SER A 14 10.54 -10.43 -17.83
N ILE A 15 10.64 -9.32 -17.10
CA ILE A 15 11.48 -8.18 -17.54
C ILE A 15 12.94 -8.60 -17.75
N LEU A 16 13.38 -9.65 -17.05
CA LEU A 16 14.73 -10.21 -17.25
C LEU A 16 14.93 -10.76 -18.66
N LEU A 17 13.84 -11.22 -19.33
CA LEU A 17 13.89 -11.73 -20.71
C LEU A 17 13.77 -10.61 -21.75
N ASP A 18 13.19 -9.48 -21.37
CA ASP A 18 13.00 -8.30 -22.25
C ASP A 18 14.14 -7.28 -22.10
N SER A 19 15.14 -7.53 -21.26
CA SER A 19 16.22 -6.58 -20.98
C SER A 19 17.59 -7.25 -21.06
N PRO A 20 18.67 -6.51 -21.25
CA PRO A 20 20.04 -7.03 -21.21
C PRO A 20 20.56 -7.27 -19.80
N ALA A 21 19.73 -7.18 -18.76
CA ALA A 21 20.16 -7.41 -17.38
C ALA A 21 20.56 -8.87 -17.15
N ASP A 22 21.61 -9.11 -16.38
CA ASP A 22 22.05 -10.47 -16.00
C ASP A 22 21.16 -11.07 -14.94
N MET A 23 20.76 -10.26 -13.94
CA MET A 23 19.84 -10.64 -12.87
C MET A 23 18.99 -9.45 -12.41
N ILE A 24 17.95 -9.72 -11.65
CA ILE A 24 17.13 -8.72 -10.98
C ILE A 24 17.24 -8.96 -9.47
N VAL A 25 17.59 -7.92 -8.71
CA VAL A 25 17.40 -7.87 -7.26
C VAL A 25 16.02 -7.31 -6.98
N TYR A 26 15.19 -8.02 -6.20
CA TYR A 26 13.84 -7.59 -5.90
C TYR A 26 13.66 -7.27 -4.40
N GLY A 27 12.61 -6.52 -4.07
CA GLY A 27 12.32 -6.13 -2.69
C GLY A 27 13.33 -5.12 -2.13
N MET A 28 13.70 -5.27 -0.87
CA MET A 28 14.71 -4.44 -0.19
C MET A 28 16.10 -5.02 -0.44
N GLY A 29 16.88 -4.36 -1.29
CA GLY A 29 18.07 -4.92 -1.95
C GLY A 29 19.36 -4.90 -1.15
N GLU A 30 19.39 -4.44 0.10
CA GLU A 30 20.64 -4.23 0.84
C GLU A 30 21.47 -5.50 1.02
N GLN A 31 20.84 -6.59 1.46
CA GLN A 31 21.53 -7.87 1.69
C GLN A 31 22.03 -8.49 0.39
N PRO A 32 21.21 -8.70 -0.66
CA PRO A 32 21.69 -9.32 -1.89
C PRO A 32 22.71 -8.47 -2.63
N VAL A 33 22.62 -7.13 -2.62
CA VAL A 33 23.61 -6.27 -3.28
C VAL A 33 24.98 -6.38 -2.62
N VAL A 34 25.02 -6.46 -1.29
CA VAL A 34 26.29 -6.67 -0.55
C VAL A 34 26.88 -8.06 -0.84
N GLU A 35 26.04 -9.10 -0.90
CA GLU A 35 26.48 -10.45 -1.25
C GLU A 35 27.05 -10.49 -2.68
N ILE A 36 26.32 -9.97 -3.66
CA ILE A 36 26.78 -9.89 -5.06
C ILE A 36 28.11 -9.14 -5.15
N ALA A 37 28.24 -7.99 -4.47
CA ALA A 37 29.46 -7.21 -4.50
C ALA A 37 30.66 -7.98 -3.94
N ARG A 38 30.52 -8.71 -2.84
CA ARG A 38 31.57 -9.54 -2.26
C ARG A 38 31.98 -10.70 -3.17
N ARG A 39 31.01 -11.35 -3.82
CA ARG A 39 31.30 -12.46 -4.76
C ARG A 39 32.00 -11.96 -6.01
N LEU A 40 31.62 -10.77 -6.53
CA LEU A 40 32.33 -10.09 -7.63
C LEU A 40 33.76 -9.75 -7.23
N GLU A 41 33.99 -9.21 -6.04
CA GLU A 41 35.33 -8.88 -5.51
C GLU A 41 36.21 -10.14 -5.37
N ALA A 42 35.60 -11.28 -5.05
CA ALA A 42 36.26 -12.58 -5.03
C ALA A 42 36.51 -13.18 -6.44
N GLY A 43 36.11 -12.49 -7.51
CA GLY A 43 36.36 -12.92 -8.90
C GLY A 43 35.26 -13.84 -9.46
N GLU A 44 34.15 -14.06 -8.77
CA GLU A 44 33.06 -14.88 -9.28
C GLU A 44 32.29 -14.13 -10.38
N PRO A 45 32.10 -14.72 -11.58
CA PRO A 45 31.34 -14.07 -12.64
C PRO A 45 29.84 -14.03 -12.32
N VAL A 46 29.14 -12.94 -12.67
CA VAL A 46 27.68 -12.76 -12.41
C VAL A 46 26.87 -13.95 -12.93
N ALA A 47 27.23 -14.52 -14.07
CA ALA A 47 26.55 -15.67 -14.68
C ALA A 47 26.55 -16.93 -13.80
N ALA A 48 27.54 -17.07 -12.88
CA ALA A 48 27.59 -18.18 -11.94
C ALA A 48 26.75 -17.95 -10.68
N MET A 49 26.38 -16.69 -10.37
CA MET A 49 25.62 -16.31 -9.17
C MET A 49 24.14 -16.62 -9.33
N THR A 50 23.77 -17.88 -9.46
CA THR A 50 22.37 -18.31 -9.71
C THR A 50 21.59 -18.61 -8.43
N ASP A 51 22.24 -18.60 -7.29
CA ASP A 51 21.74 -19.02 -5.97
C ASP A 51 21.58 -17.87 -4.96
N VAL A 52 21.97 -16.65 -5.33
CA VAL A 52 21.84 -15.47 -4.45
C VAL A 52 20.36 -15.27 -4.09
N ARG A 53 20.08 -15.24 -2.80
CA ARG A 53 18.70 -15.01 -2.32
C ARG A 53 18.17 -13.66 -2.79
N GLN A 54 16.86 -13.56 -2.97
CA GLN A 54 16.17 -12.32 -3.35
C GLN A 54 16.60 -11.80 -4.73
N THR A 55 16.98 -12.73 -5.62
CA THR A 55 17.30 -12.43 -7.02
C THR A 55 16.39 -13.19 -7.98
N VAL A 56 16.32 -12.71 -9.21
CA VAL A 56 15.69 -13.41 -10.33
C VAL A 56 16.75 -13.65 -11.38
N VAL A 57 16.90 -14.89 -11.82
CA VAL A 57 17.95 -15.33 -12.76
C VAL A 57 17.35 -16.12 -13.92
N ARG A 58 18.05 -16.08 -15.09
CA ARG A 58 17.73 -16.94 -16.23
C ARG A 58 18.28 -18.34 -15.97
N ARG A 59 17.54 -19.35 -16.41
CA ARG A 59 17.92 -20.76 -16.30
C ARG A 59 17.56 -21.51 -17.59
N ARG A 60 18.15 -22.65 -17.79
CA ARG A 60 17.82 -23.53 -18.89
C ARG A 60 16.52 -24.28 -18.58
N LEU A 61 15.80 -24.72 -19.61
CA LEU A 61 14.57 -25.49 -19.41
C LEU A 61 14.80 -26.86 -18.76
N ASP A 62 15.94 -27.49 -19.01
CA ASP A 62 16.31 -28.80 -18.43
C ASP A 62 16.70 -28.70 -16.93
N GLU A 63 16.86 -27.48 -16.41
CA GLU A 63 17.12 -27.22 -14.98
C GLU A 63 15.83 -27.00 -14.19
N VAL A 64 14.66 -26.92 -14.85
CA VAL A 64 13.37 -26.77 -14.16
C VAL A 64 13.13 -27.98 -13.27
N PRO A 65 12.91 -27.81 -11.96
CA PRO A 65 12.68 -28.92 -11.04
C PRO A 65 11.46 -29.74 -11.41
N ALA A 66 11.39 -30.97 -10.91
CA ALA A 66 10.16 -31.75 -10.93
C ALA A 66 9.02 -31.02 -10.19
N ALA A 67 7.76 -31.22 -10.59
CA ALA A 67 6.61 -30.52 -10.03
C ALA A 67 6.38 -30.78 -8.54
N ASP A 68 6.94 -31.85 -8.00
CA ASP A 68 6.87 -32.30 -6.61
C ASP A 68 8.16 -32.00 -5.79
N ALA A 69 9.08 -31.24 -6.37
CA ALA A 69 10.32 -30.87 -5.66
C ALA A 69 10.00 -30.10 -4.35
N PRO A 70 10.59 -30.50 -3.21
CA PRO A 70 10.22 -29.95 -1.90
C PRO A 70 10.72 -28.52 -1.66
N ASP A 71 11.71 -28.07 -2.40
CA ASP A 71 12.41 -26.78 -2.27
C ASP A 71 12.09 -25.79 -3.40
N ALA A 72 11.16 -26.15 -4.28
CA ALA A 72 10.75 -25.33 -5.40
C ALA A 72 9.24 -25.43 -5.68
N ILE A 73 8.70 -24.40 -6.31
CA ILE A 73 7.34 -24.41 -6.90
C ILE A 73 7.46 -24.12 -8.38
N VAL A 74 7.01 -25.05 -9.21
CA VAL A 74 6.92 -24.85 -10.65
C VAL A 74 5.56 -24.24 -10.98
N LEU A 75 5.60 -23.02 -11.47
CA LEU A 75 4.43 -22.24 -11.86
C LEU A 75 3.92 -22.69 -13.25
N ASN A 76 2.64 -22.42 -13.53
CA ASN A 76 2.13 -22.54 -14.90
C ASN A 76 3.03 -21.73 -15.85
N SER A 77 3.38 -22.32 -16.99
CA SER A 77 4.22 -21.66 -17.99
C SER A 77 3.61 -20.35 -18.47
N TRP A 78 4.44 -19.42 -18.93
CA TRP A 78 3.97 -18.14 -19.47
C TRP A 78 2.99 -18.32 -20.63
N ARG A 79 3.25 -19.27 -21.57
CA ARG A 79 2.33 -19.56 -22.66
C ARG A 79 0.96 -20.05 -22.18
N ARG A 80 0.91 -20.85 -21.11
CA ARG A 80 -0.36 -21.26 -20.50
C ARG A 80 -1.10 -20.06 -19.91
N CYS A 81 -0.38 -19.17 -19.20
CA CYS A 81 -0.98 -17.97 -18.61
C CYS A 81 -1.54 -16.98 -19.66
N LEU A 82 -0.97 -16.92 -20.85
CA LEU A 82 -1.51 -16.12 -21.95
C LEU A 82 -2.87 -16.64 -22.46
N ARG A 83 -3.11 -17.95 -22.38
CA ARG A 83 -4.33 -18.61 -22.89
C ARG A 83 -5.37 -18.83 -21.79
N ASP A 84 -4.93 -18.93 -20.55
CA ASP A 84 -5.77 -19.25 -19.40
C ASP A 84 -5.51 -18.26 -18.25
N LYS A 85 -6.43 -17.32 -18.08
CA LYS A 85 -6.36 -16.31 -17.02
C LYS A 85 -6.46 -16.91 -15.62
N LYS A 86 -7.11 -18.09 -15.45
CA LYS A 86 -7.14 -18.80 -14.17
C LYS A 86 -5.76 -19.38 -13.83
N ALA A 87 -5.00 -19.85 -14.82
CA ALA A 87 -3.63 -20.29 -14.59
C ALA A 87 -2.73 -19.15 -14.11
N GLN A 88 -2.89 -17.94 -14.66
CA GLN A 88 -2.18 -16.75 -14.19
C GLN A 88 -2.60 -16.39 -12.75
N ALA A 89 -3.88 -16.37 -12.44
CA ALA A 89 -4.37 -16.12 -11.08
C ALA A 89 -3.83 -17.13 -10.06
N ALA A 90 -3.78 -18.43 -10.43
CA ALA A 90 -3.19 -19.48 -9.59
C ALA A 90 -1.69 -19.25 -9.35
N ASN A 91 -0.94 -18.81 -10.36
CA ASN A 91 0.47 -18.45 -10.19
C ASN A 91 0.66 -17.32 -9.17
N PHE A 92 -0.17 -16.27 -9.25
CA PHE A 92 -0.10 -15.16 -8.31
C PHE A 92 -0.30 -15.63 -6.87
N ARG A 93 -1.22 -16.56 -6.60
CA ARG A 93 -1.41 -17.12 -5.26
C ARG A 93 -0.12 -17.72 -4.70
N HIS A 94 0.61 -18.51 -5.51
CA HIS A 94 1.88 -19.10 -5.09
C HIS A 94 2.92 -18.02 -4.79
N ILE A 95 3.02 -17.00 -5.64
CA ILE A 95 3.95 -15.88 -5.46
C ILE A 95 3.65 -15.15 -4.15
N GLU A 96 2.38 -14.77 -3.92
CA GLU A 96 1.99 -14.03 -2.72
C GLU A 96 2.20 -14.89 -1.46
N GLN A 97 1.89 -16.18 -1.50
CA GLN A 97 2.10 -17.09 -0.38
C GLN A 97 3.57 -17.21 0.00
N GLN A 98 4.46 -17.37 -0.97
CA GLN A 98 5.90 -17.48 -0.70
C GLN A 98 6.49 -16.17 -0.19
N SER A 99 6.07 -15.02 -0.73
CA SER A 99 6.51 -13.70 -0.27
C SER A 99 6.07 -13.34 1.17
N ASN A 100 5.15 -14.09 1.75
CA ASN A 100 4.66 -13.86 3.11
C ASN A 100 5.34 -14.73 4.18
N ARG A 101 6.23 -15.63 3.80
CA ARG A 101 6.95 -16.51 4.73
C ARG A 101 8.12 -15.80 5.38
N LEU A 102 8.26 -15.93 6.69
CA LEU A 102 9.38 -15.33 7.44
C LEU A 102 10.72 -16.00 7.09
N ASP A 103 10.72 -17.32 6.80
CA ASP A 103 11.91 -18.07 6.38
C ASP A 103 12.37 -17.77 4.94
N GLY A 104 11.63 -16.90 4.23
CA GLY A 104 11.91 -16.52 2.85
C GLY A 104 11.27 -17.41 1.78
N GLY A 105 10.65 -18.52 2.18
CA GLY A 105 9.98 -19.44 1.26
C GLY A 105 10.93 -20.31 0.43
N VAL A 106 10.40 -20.80 -0.70
CA VAL A 106 11.11 -21.65 -1.66
C VAL A 106 11.24 -20.96 -3.01
N ALA A 107 12.10 -21.47 -3.89
CA ALA A 107 12.29 -20.95 -5.23
C ALA A 107 11.04 -21.11 -6.09
N LEU A 108 10.75 -20.10 -6.93
CA LEU A 108 9.64 -20.15 -7.89
C LEU A 108 10.20 -20.22 -9.31
N TRP A 109 9.78 -21.22 -10.07
CA TRP A 109 10.23 -21.45 -11.42
C TRP A 109 9.09 -21.25 -12.41
N GLN A 110 9.36 -20.55 -13.51
CA GLN A 110 8.41 -20.40 -14.60
C GLN A 110 9.12 -20.67 -15.92
N ALA A 111 8.57 -21.62 -16.70
CA ALA A 111 9.03 -21.90 -18.06
C ALA A 111 8.50 -20.86 -19.05
N TYR A 112 9.36 -20.46 -19.96
CA TYR A 112 9.11 -19.67 -21.17
C TYR A 112 9.38 -20.55 -22.41
N ASP A 113 9.53 -19.95 -23.58
CA ASP A 113 9.63 -20.72 -24.81
C ASP A 113 10.88 -21.58 -24.90
N ASP A 114 12.02 -20.98 -24.65
CA ASP A 114 13.37 -21.56 -24.81
C ASP A 114 14.19 -21.57 -23.53
N MET A 115 13.67 -21.00 -22.47
CA MET A 115 14.36 -20.88 -21.17
C MET A 115 13.39 -20.88 -20.00
N ALA A 116 13.92 -20.85 -18.81
CA ALA A 116 13.19 -20.67 -17.57
C ALA A 116 13.69 -19.45 -16.81
N VAL A 117 12.85 -18.94 -15.93
CA VAL A 117 13.18 -17.92 -14.94
C VAL A 117 13.01 -18.53 -13.56
N CYS A 118 14.05 -18.42 -12.75
CA CYS A 118 14.02 -18.77 -11.34
C CYS A 118 13.98 -17.50 -10.49
N VAL A 119 13.00 -17.43 -9.59
CA VAL A 119 12.93 -16.42 -8.53
C VAL A 119 13.43 -17.07 -7.27
N ASN A 120 14.61 -16.71 -6.83
CA ASN A 120 15.24 -17.25 -5.63
C ASN A 120 14.46 -16.81 -4.38
N PRO A 121 14.48 -17.59 -3.29
CA PRO A 121 13.82 -17.26 -2.03
C PRO A 121 14.23 -15.89 -1.51
N MET A 122 13.31 -15.21 -0.82
CA MET A 122 13.64 -13.92 -0.17
C MET A 122 14.66 -14.11 0.96
N HIS A 123 15.41 -13.06 1.28
CA HIS A 123 16.09 -12.97 2.56
C HIS A 123 15.06 -12.91 3.70
N PRO A 124 15.36 -13.48 4.86
CA PRO A 124 14.59 -13.19 6.08
C PRO A 124 14.52 -11.69 6.35
N ALA A 125 13.52 -11.26 7.12
CA ALA A 125 13.44 -9.86 7.52
C ALA A 125 14.72 -9.43 8.24
N MET A 126 15.22 -8.23 7.92
CA MET A 126 16.42 -7.68 8.56
C MET A 126 16.26 -7.63 10.07
N THR A 127 17.34 -7.96 10.78
CA THR A 127 17.46 -7.67 12.21
C THR A 127 17.57 -6.17 12.46
N THR A 128 17.34 -5.75 13.71
CA THR A 128 17.54 -4.34 14.10
C THR A 128 18.93 -3.83 13.80
N ALA A 129 19.97 -4.66 13.97
CA ALA A 129 21.35 -4.27 13.66
C ALA A 129 21.58 -4.05 12.16
N GLU A 130 21.02 -4.90 11.30
CA GLU A 130 21.16 -4.79 9.84
C GLU A 130 20.41 -3.56 9.29
N ILE A 131 19.18 -3.31 9.78
CA ILE A 131 18.45 -2.13 9.36
C ILE A 131 19.09 -0.85 9.87
N ASP A 132 19.60 -0.82 11.10
CA ASP A 132 20.34 0.31 11.64
C ASP A 132 21.59 0.60 10.80
N ALA A 133 22.37 -0.42 10.43
CA ALA A 133 23.55 -0.26 9.59
C ALA A 133 23.23 0.39 8.25
N SER A 134 22.05 0.08 7.66
CA SER A 134 21.59 0.69 6.42
C SER A 134 21.19 2.17 6.59
N PHE A 135 20.56 2.53 7.71
CA PHE A 135 20.13 3.90 7.98
C PHE A 135 21.23 4.80 8.56
N ASP A 136 22.25 4.22 9.17
CA ASP A 136 23.39 4.94 9.76
C ASP A 136 24.49 5.28 8.72
N LEU A 137 24.32 4.91 7.44
CA LEU A 137 25.18 5.34 6.36
C LEU A 137 25.22 6.87 6.25
N PRO A 138 26.33 7.47 5.77
CA PRO A 138 26.50 8.93 5.73
C PRO A 138 25.70 9.62 4.63
N TYR A 139 24.38 9.52 4.69
CA TYR A 139 23.48 10.18 3.76
C TYR A 139 23.53 11.71 3.92
N THR A 140 23.68 12.42 2.79
CA THR A 140 23.70 13.89 2.78
C THR A 140 22.35 14.53 3.15
N ARG A 141 21.24 13.80 2.97
CA ARG A 141 19.86 14.29 3.08
C ARG A 141 19.55 15.53 2.22
N GLN A 142 20.34 15.75 1.17
CA GLN A 142 20.19 16.87 0.23
C GLN A 142 19.81 16.36 -1.15
N PRO A 143 19.09 17.16 -1.95
CA PRO A 143 18.85 16.85 -3.36
C PRO A 143 20.17 16.70 -4.12
N HIS A 144 20.15 15.88 -5.18
CA HIS A 144 21.30 15.74 -6.06
C HIS A 144 21.70 17.10 -6.68
N LEU A 145 23.00 17.34 -6.87
CA LEU A 145 23.56 18.63 -7.32
C LEU A 145 22.94 19.19 -8.61
N ARG A 146 22.43 18.31 -9.52
CA ARG A 146 21.72 18.72 -10.75
C ARG A 146 20.44 19.53 -10.49
N TYR A 147 19.92 19.50 -9.27
CA TYR A 147 18.72 20.24 -8.87
C TYR A 147 19.06 21.53 -8.11
N ARG A 148 20.34 21.93 -8.08
CA ARG A 148 20.76 23.19 -7.41
C ARG A 148 19.94 24.37 -7.97
N GLY A 149 19.36 25.16 -7.08
CA GLY A 149 18.49 26.29 -7.45
C GLY A 149 17.08 25.93 -7.93
N LYS A 150 16.70 24.64 -7.89
CA LYS A 150 15.35 24.18 -8.22
C LYS A 150 14.63 23.67 -6.98
N THR A 151 13.39 24.08 -6.77
CA THR A 151 12.54 23.53 -5.72
C THR A 151 11.99 22.18 -6.16
N ILE A 152 12.15 21.15 -5.31
CA ILE A 152 11.55 19.84 -5.49
C ILE A 152 10.43 19.70 -4.46
N PRO A 153 9.14 19.81 -4.86
CA PRO A 153 8.02 19.80 -3.90
C PRO A 153 8.01 18.57 -2.99
N ALA A 154 8.29 17.39 -3.54
CA ALA A 154 8.36 16.15 -2.77
C ALA A 154 9.44 16.20 -1.68
N TYR A 155 10.63 16.72 -2.00
CA TYR A 155 11.70 16.89 -1.02
C TYR A 155 11.30 17.84 0.11
N GLU A 156 10.68 18.98 -0.22
CA GLU A 156 10.20 19.95 0.78
C GLU A 156 9.21 19.32 1.77
N MET A 157 8.39 18.38 1.31
CA MET A 157 7.41 17.69 2.16
C MET A 157 8.06 16.70 3.14
N ILE A 158 9.16 16.03 2.74
CA ILE A 158 9.71 14.88 3.48
C ILE A 158 11.06 15.14 4.13
N LYS A 159 11.75 16.25 3.83
CA LYS A 159 13.14 16.51 4.28
C LYS A 159 13.33 16.43 5.80
N PHE A 160 12.29 16.68 6.56
CA PHE A 160 12.29 16.60 8.04
C PHE A 160 11.49 15.39 8.56
N SER A 161 11.42 14.32 7.77
CA SER A 161 10.84 13.06 8.19
C SER A 161 11.89 12.04 8.60
N VAL A 162 11.53 11.12 9.49
CA VAL A 162 12.38 10.02 9.94
C VAL A 162 11.59 8.72 9.84
N ASN A 163 12.14 7.77 9.10
CA ASN A 163 11.56 6.44 8.98
C ASN A 163 12.03 5.57 10.15
N ILE A 164 11.10 4.92 10.86
CA ILE A 164 11.40 4.15 12.08
C ILE A 164 11.40 2.64 11.89
N HIS A 165 10.77 2.16 10.79
CA HIS A 165 10.73 0.73 10.46
C HIS A 165 10.46 0.52 8.98
N ARG A 166 10.68 -0.70 8.50
CA ARG A 166 10.26 -1.22 7.19
C ARG A 166 9.29 -2.38 7.34
N GLY A 167 8.59 -2.72 6.26
CA GLY A 167 7.60 -3.79 6.26
C GLY A 167 6.20 -3.32 6.65
N CYS A 168 5.20 -4.11 6.28
CA CYS A 168 3.79 -3.86 6.63
C CYS A 168 3.00 -5.17 6.59
N PHE A 169 2.47 -5.60 7.72
CA PHE A 169 1.65 -6.81 7.81
C PHE A 169 0.16 -6.57 7.53
N GLY A 170 -0.18 -5.36 7.07
CA GLY A 170 -1.56 -5.03 6.70
C GLY A 170 -2.09 -5.82 5.52
N GLY A 171 -1.25 -6.12 4.53
CA GLY A 171 -1.56 -6.96 3.38
C GLY A 171 -2.74 -6.48 2.53
N CYS A 172 -2.97 -5.14 2.47
CA CYS A 172 -4.03 -4.57 1.64
C CYS A 172 -3.87 -5.01 0.19
N ALA A 173 -4.97 -5.45 -0.43
CA ALA A 173 -4.96 -6.11 -1.73
C ALA A 173 -4.44 -5.25 -2.90
N PHE A 174 -4.48 -3.94 -2.77
CA PHE A 174 -4.06 -2.96 -3.78
C PHE A 174 -2.68 -2.34 -3.53
N CYS A 175 -2.02 -2.67 -2.39
CA CYS A 175 -0.82 -1.99 -1.93
C CYS A 175 0.43 -2.85 -2.15
N THR A 176 1.49 -2.27 -2.76
CA THR A 176 2.76 -2.96 -3.02
C THR A 176 3.71 -3.00 -1.83
N ILE A 177 3.42 -2.30 -0.74
CA ILE A 177 4.36 -2.18 0.39
C ILE A 177 4.72 -3.55 0.95
N SER A 178 3.74 -4.42 1.21
CA SER A 178 4.00 -5.78 1.71
C SER A 178 4.78 -6.64 0.71
N ALA A 179 4.54 -6.45 -0.60
CA ALA A 179 5.26 -7.17 -1.65
C ALA A 179 6.70 -6.67 -1.82
N HIS A 180 6.95 -5.37 -1.61
CA HIS A 180 8.26 -4.75 -1.80
C HIS A 180 9.12 -4.76 -0.53
N GLN A 181 8.58 -4.34 0.61
CA GLN A 181 9.32 -4.25 1.87
C GLN A 181 9.16 -5.49 2.76
N GLY A 182 8.30 -6.42 2.35
CA GLY A 182 7.95 -7.60 3.13
C GLY A 182 6.79 -7.35 4.10
N LYS A 183 6.22 -8.46 4.56
CA LYS A 183 5.15 -8.48 5.57
C LYS A 183 5.67 -8.25 6.98
N HIS A 184 6.87 -8.74 7.28
CA HIS A 184 7.45 -8.70 8.61
C HIS A 184 8.10 -7.34 8.89
N ILE A 185 7.90 -6.84 10.10
CA ILE A 185 8.42 -5.52 10.49
C ILE A 185 9.88 -5.65 10.88
N ALA A 186 10.74 -4.90 10.22
CA ALA A 186 12.11 -4.64 10.63
C ALA A 186 12.18 -3.25 11.27
N SER A 187 12.28 -3.20 12.60
CA SER A 187 12.29 -1.94 13.36
C SER A 187 13.73 -1.49 13.64
N ARG A 188 13.98 -0.21 13.45
CA ARG A 188 15.23 0.42 13.86
C ARG A 188 15.32 0.49 15.38
N SER A 189 16.54 0.50 15.90
CA SER A 189 16.76 0.78 17.31
C SER A 189 16.40 2.25 17.65
N ARG A 190 15.97 2.44 18.89
CA ARG A 190 15.75 3.80 19.42
C ARG A 190 16.98 4.68 19.27
N GLN A 191 18.19 4.12 19.45
CA GLN A 191 19.44 4.87 19.33
C GLN A 191 19.69 5.37 17.90
N SER A 192 19.52 4.51 16.87
CA SER A 192 19.63 4.90 15.46
C SER A 192 18.65 6.00 15.11
N ILE A 193 17.38 5.88 15.52
CA ILE A 193 16.35 6.89 15.27
C ILE A 193 16.71 8.22 15.94
N LEU A 194 17.12 8.21 17.22
CA LEU A 194 17.50 9.45 17.94
C LEU A 194 18.74 10.12 17.34
N ARG A 195 19.71 9.34 16.80
CA ARG A 195 20.86 9.92 16.06
C ARG A 195 20.38 10.66 14.81
N GLU A 196 19.51 10.05 14.02
CA GLU A 196 18.97 10.68 12.81
C GLU A 196 18.11 11.92 13.13
N VAL A 197 17.28 11.87 14.17
CA VAL A 197 16.50 13.03 14.60
C VAL A 197 17.41 14.22 14.96
N LYS A 198 18.54 13.96 15.63
CA LYS A 198 19.53 15.01 15.93
C LYS A 198 20.15 15.60 14.66
N GLN A 199 20.44 14.75 13.66
CA GLN A 199 20.92 15.21 12.35
C GLN A 199 19.86 16.08 11.63
N VAL A 200 18.60 15.66 11.65
CA VAL A 200 17.49 16.44 11.08
C VAL A 200 17.32 17.79 11.83
N ALA A 201 17.44 17.78 13.14
CA ALA A 201 17.34 19.00 13.95
C ALA A 201 18.46 20.01 13.64
N ALA A 202 19.62 19.53 13.18
CA ALA A 202 20.74 20.38 12.75
C ALA A 202 20.64 20.86 11.29
N MET A 203 19.64 20.40 10.51
CA MET A 203 19.50 20.77 9.10
C MET A 203 19.08 22.25 8.96
N PRO A 204 19.59 22.94 7.90
CA PRO A 204 19.16 24.29 7.58
C PRO A 204 17.64 24.40 7.43
N GLY A 205 17.02 25.39 8.06
CA GLY A 205 15.60 25.66 7.97
C GLY A 205 14.70 24.78 8.84
N PHE A 206 15.27 23.90 9.67
CA PHE A 206 14.49 23.17 10.67
C PHE A 206 13.96 24.14 11.75
N LYS A 207 12.67 24.04 12.06
CA LYS A 207 11.99 24.95 13.00
C LYS A 207 11.51 24.26 14.29
N GLY A 208 11.99 23.03 14.52
CA GLY A 208 11.60 22.20 15.67
C GLY A 208 10.45 21.23 15.41
N TYR A 209 10.03 21.07 14.16
CA TYR A 209 8.90 20.22 13.80
C TYR A 209 9.34 19.10 12.85
N LEU A 210 9.25 17.86 13.32
CA LEU A 210 9.35 16.71 12.42
C LEU A 210 8.04 16.58 11.63
N SER A 211 8.14 16.46 10.32
CA SER A 211 6.97 16.34 9.45
C SER A 211 6.34 14.94 9.49
N ASP A 212 7.14 13.92 9.78
CA ASP A 212 6.70 12.53 9.98
C ASP A 212 7.74 11.76 10.80
N LEU A 213 7.28 11.09 11.85
CA LEU A 213 8.03 10.09 12.61
C LEU A 213 7.28 8.77 12.46
N GLY A 214 7.49 8.08 11.34
CA GLY A 214 6.65 6.97 10.96
C GLY A 214 7.32 5.95 10.06
N GLY A 215 6.53 5.20 9.33
CA GLY A 215 6.98 4.15 8.44
C GLY A 215 5.92 3.84 7.37
N PRO A 216 6.02 2.69 6.68
CA PRO A 216 5.04 2.29 5.66
C PRO A 216 3.59 2.26 6.18
N SER A 217 3.44 2.02 7.48
CA SER A 217 2.24 2.25 8.27
C SER A 217 2.70 2.88 9.59
N ALA A 218 2.15 4.01 9.98
CA ALA A 218 2.68 4.82 11.07
C ALA A 218 2.87 4.06 12.39
N ASN A 219 1.99 3.10 12.68
CA ASN A 219 1.86 2.47 14.00
C ASN A 219 2.17 0.97 14.02
N MET A 220 3.22 0.54 13.30
CA MET A 220 3.67 -0.87 13.34
C MET A 220 5.07 -1.05 13.94
N TYR A 221 5.66 0.00 14.50
CA TYR A 221 6.99 -0.04 15.11
C TYR A 221 7.04 -1.02 16.31
N GLY A 222 8.05 -1.89 16.33
CA GLY A 222 8.25 -2.88 17.39
C GLY A 222 7.29 -4.06 17.37
N MET A 223 6.38 -4.13 16.38
CA MET A 223 5.37 -5.19 16.31
C MET A 223 5.87 -6.41 15.57
N HIS A 224 5.54 -7.60 16.07
CA HIS A 224 5.95 -8.89 15.50
C HIS A 224 5.02 -10.01 15.98
N GLY A 225 5.21 -11.23 15.49
CA GLY A 225 4.56 -12.42 16.05
C GLY A 225 5.06 -12.73 17.47
N LYS A 226 4.18 -13.07 18.38
CA LYS A 226 4.54 -13.49 19.76
C LYS A 226 5.44 -14.73 19.74
N ASP A 227 5.12 -15.66 18.86
CA ASP A 227 5.90 -16.86 18.56
C ASP A 227 6.32 -16.82 17.09
N LEU A 228 7.62 -16.63 16.83
CA LEU A 228 8.18 -16.55 15.47
C LEU A 228 8.19 -17.92 14.77
N SER A 229 8.18 -19.03 15.49
CA SER A 229 8.11 -20.35 14.89
C SER A 229 6.79 -20.56 14.15
N VAL A 230 5.69 -20.01 14.66
CA VAL A 230 4.39 -19.97 13.99
C VAL A 230 4.44 -19.08 12.74
N CYS A 231 5.23 -18.00 12.78
CA CYS A 231 5.38 -17.09 11.64
C CYS A 231 6.29 -17.66 10.54
N ALA A 232 7.22 -18.54 10.87
CA ALA A 232 8.27 -19.03 9.96
C ALA A 232 7.68 -19.54 8.63
N LYS A 233 6.65 -20.37 8.68
CA LYS A 233 5.98 -20.96 7.50
C LYS A 233 4.60 -20.37 7.21
N CYS A 234 4.24 -19.24 7.85
CA CYS A 234 2.94 -18.62 7.69
C CYS A 234 2.80 -18.00 6.31
N MET A 235 1.82 -18.45 5.53
CA MET A 235 1.53 -17.96 4.17
C MET A 235 0.35 -16.96 4.13
N ARG A 236 -0.20 -16.54 5.28
CA ARG A 236 -1.29 -15.54 5.30
C ARG A 236 -0.80 -14.20 4.75
N PRO A 237 -1.52 -13.59 3.81
CA PRO A 237 -1.10 -12.30 3.22
C PRO A 237 -1.27 -11.12 4.18
N SER A 238 -2.11 -11.25 5.21
CA SER A 238 -2.37 -10.20 6.20
C SER A 238 -2.41 -10.78 7.62
N CYS A 239 -1.83 -10.06 8.58
CA CYS A 239 -2.01 -10.36 10.00
C CYS A 239 -3.26 -9.69 10.61
N LEU A 240 -3.97 -8.86 9.83
CA LEU A 240 -5.14 -8.11 10.28
C LEU A 240 -6.44 -8.57 9.63
N HIS A 241 -6.39 -9.16 8.43
CA HIS A 241 -7.57 -9.56 7.67
C HIS A 241 -7.65 -11.09 7.52
N PRO A 242 -8.86 -11.70 7.61
CA PRO A 242 -10.19 -11.11 7.87
C PRO A 242 -10.38 -10.70 9.33
N LYS A 243 -9.54 -11.14 10.23
CA LYS A 243 -9.46 -10.74 11.65
C LYS A 243 -8.01 -10.73 12.11
N PRO A 244 -7.66 -9.96 13.16
CA PRO A 244 -6.33 -9.92 13.72
C PRO A 244 -5.82 -11.33 14.07
N CYS A 245 -4.54 -11.57 13.78
CA CYS A 245 -3.88 -12.84 14.09
C CYS A 245 -3.67 -12.94 15.60
N PRO A 246 -4.10 -14.01 16.27
CA PRO A 246 -3.91 -14.17 17.71
C PRO A 246 -2.43 -14.22 18.13
N ASN A 247 -1.54 -14.60 17.19
CA ASN A 247 -0.09 -14.57 17.39
C ASN A 247 0.54 -13.17 17.20
N LEU A 248 -0.24 -12.13 16.84
CA LEU A 248 0.29 -10.78 16.65
C LEU A 248 0.46 -10.09 18.01
N ASN A 249 1.66 -9.58 18.25
CA ASN A 249 1.89 -8.56 19.28
C ASN A 249 1.61 -7.18 18.65
N SER A 250 0.54 -6.52 19.10
CA SER A 250 0.10 -5.20 18.61
C SER A 250 0.19 -4.14 19.71
N ASP A 251 1.11 -4.30 20.67
CA ASP A 251 1.34 -3.33 21.73
C ASP A 251 1.99 -2.05 21.20
N HIS A 252 1.31 -0.90 21.36
CA HIS A 252 1.83 0.41 21.00
C HIS A 252 2.74 1.04 22.08
N GLY A 253 2.96 0.39 23.21
CA GLY A 253 3.83 0.87 24.28
C GLY A 253 5.23 1.28 23.78
N PRO A 254 5.97 0.41 23.06
CA PRO A 254 7.29 0.73 22.51
C PRO A 254 7.29 1.95 21.57
N LEU A 255 6.22 2.17 20.81
CA LEU A 255 6.07 3.32 19.92
C LEU A 255 5.86 4.63 20.73
N LEU A 256 5.03 4.57 21.77
CA LEU A 256 4.82 5.71 22.69
C LEU A 256 6.13 6.09 23.39
N ASP A 257 6.89 5.12 23.86
CA ASP A 257 8.19 5.35 24.48
C ASP A 257 9.19 6.01 23.51
N LEU A 258 9.12 5.64 22.22
CA LEU A 258 9.91 6.27 21.17
C LEU A 258 9.49 7.74 20.95
N TYR A 259 8.18 8.00 20.86
CA TYR A 259 7.66 9.37 20.70
C TYR A 259 8.10 10.27 21.83
N HIS A 260 7.97 9.83 23.08
CA HIS A 260 8.42 10.59 24.24
C HIS A 260 9.94 10.87 24.19
N ALA A 261 10.73 9.89 23.79
CA ALA A 261 12.17 10.06 23.67
C ALA A 261 12.58 11.05 22.59
N VAL A 262 11.86 11.09 21.47
CA VAL A 262 12.09 12.06 20.40
C VAL A 262 11.66 13.45 20.82
N ASP A 263 10.48 13.59 21.42
CA ASP A 263 9.96 14.89 21.86
C ASP A 263 10.78 15.50 22.99
N ALA A 264 11.50 14.68 23.78
CA ALA A 264 12.42 15.16 24.82
C ALA A 264 13.78 15.66 24.29
N LEU A 265 14.08 15.49 23.00
CA LEU A 265 15.36 15.96 22.44
C LEU A 265 15.41 17.48 22.32
N PRO A 266 16.57 18.10 22.66
CA PRO A 266 16.77 19.52 22.42
C PRO A 266 16.52 19.93 20.97
N GLY A 267 15.78 21.00 20.76
CA GLY A 267 15.46 21.53 19.44
C GLY A 267 14.20 20.89 18.81
N ILE A 268 13.63 19.85 19.37
CA ILE A 268 12.33 19.29 18.95
C ILE A 268 11.21 19.98 19.75
N LYS A 269 10.29 20.58 19.05
CA LYS A 269 9.07 21.17 19.60
C LYS A 269 7.89 20.21 19.51
N LYS A 270 7.83 19.46 18.39
CA LYS A 270 6.75 18.49 18.11
C LYS A 270 7.17 17.53 17.02
N SER A 271 6.83 16.26 17.19
CA SER A 271 6.90 15.25 16.15
C SER A 271 5.50 14.98 15.61
N PHE A 272 5.31 15.20 14.30
CA PHE A 272 4.04 14.87 13.64
C PHE A 272 4.08 13.47 13.03
N ILE A 273 2.89 12.91 12.82
CA ILE A 273 2.67 11.67 12.11
C ILE A 273 1.94 12.02 10.81
N GLY A 274 2.69 11.98 9.70
CA GLY A 274 2.18 12.21 8.34
C GLY A 274 1.83 10.93 7.59
N SER A 275 2.38 9.81 8.02
CA SER A 275 2.13 8.47 7.50
C SER A 275 0.72 7.97 7.87
N GLY A 276 0.19 7.02 7.08
CA GLY A 276 -1.13 6.45 7.31
C GLY A 276 -1.22 5.62 8.60
N VAL A 277 -2.19 5.91 9.44
CA VAL A 277 -2.45 5.20 10.69
C VAL A 277 -3.40 4.03 10.46
N ARG A 278 -3.07 2.86 10.99
CA ARG A 278 -3.93 1.68 11.04
C ARG A 278 -4.74 1.68 12.34
N TYR A 279 -5.89 2.37 12.32
CA TYR A 279 -6.79 2.46 13.48
C TYR A 279 -7.36 1.08 13.87
N ASP A 280 -7.50 0.16 12.92
CA ASP A 280 -7.93 -1.22 13.18
C ASP A 280 -6.95 -1.98 14.08
N LEU A 281 -5.67 -1.63 14.04
CA LEU A 281 -4.65 -2.22 14.87
C LEU A 281 -4.74 -1.76 16.34
N SER A 282 -4.97 -0.47 16.56
CA SER A 282 -5.08 0.11 17.91
C SER A 282 -6.46 -0.05 18.54
N MET A 283 -7.49 -0.37 17.76
CA MET A 283 -8.85 -0.56 18.25
C MET A 283 -9.23 -2.03 18.44
N ALA A 284 -8.44 -2.98 17.92
CA ALA A 284 -8.70 -4.39 18.07
C ALA A 284 -8.43 -4.84 19.51
N PRO A 285 -9.40 -5.49 20.20
CA PRO A 285 -9.14 -6.08 21.51
C PRO A 285 -8.14 -7.22 21.39
N THR A 286 -7.14 -7.23 22.27
CA THR A 286 -6.05 -8.23 22.24
C THR A 286 -6.26 -9.35 23.26
N GLY A 287 -7.11 -9.11 24.25
CA GLY A 287 -7.29 -10.00 25.42
C GLY A 287 -6.22 -9.80 26.49
N ASP A 288 -5.22 -8.90 26.26
CA ASP A 288 -4.25 -8.47 27.25
C ASP A 288 -4.55 -7.05 27.71
N ALA A 289 -4.88 -6.89 29.00
CA ALA A 289 -5.33 -5.62 29.55
C ALA A 289 -4.27 -4.50 29.43
N ARG A 290 -2.98 -4.84 29.52
CA ARG A 290 -1.87 -3.88 29.38
C ARG A 290 -1.76 -3.39 27.94
N THR A 291 -1.76 -4.29 26.97
CA THR A 291 -1.74 -3.98 25.55
C THR A 291 -2.95 -3.13 25.16
N ASP A 292 -4.14 -3.51 25.61
CA ASP A 292 -5.37 -2.76 25.33
C ASP A 292 -5.34 -1.35 25.96
N ALA A 293 -4.73 -1.19 27.14
CA ALA A 293 -4.52 0.11 27.76
C ALA A 293 -3.52 0.98 26.95
N ASN A 294 -2.40 0.41 26.52
CA ASN A 294 -1.42 1.08 25.67
C ASN A 294 -2.03 1.50 24.32
N ASN A 295 -2.87 0.66 23.72
CA ASN A 295 -3.54 0.95 22.46
C ASN A 295 -4.54 2.11 22.59
N ARG A 296 -5.32 2.17 23.69
CA ARG A 296 -6.19 3.32 23.98
C ARG A 296 -5.38 4.61 24.23
N ARG A 297 -4.28 4.50 24.99
CA ARG A 297 -3.37 5.64 25.24
C ARG A 297 -2.75 6.13 23.92
N TYR A 298 -2.34 5.24 23.02
CA TYR A 298 -1.80 5.60 21.72
C TYR A 298 -2.81 6.41 20.89
N ASN A 299 -4.08 5.99 20.78
CA ASN A 299 -5.08 6.75 20.05
C ASN A 299 -5.25 8.16 20.60
N ARG A 300 -5.30 8.31 21.92
CA ARG A 300 -5.43 9.60 22.56
C ARG A 300 -4.20 10.48 22.33
N GLU A 301 -3.00 9.97 22.59
CA GLU A 301 -1.76 10.72 22.46
C GLU A 301 -1.45 11.10 21.01
N LEU A 302 -1.72 10.21 20.05
CA LEU A 302 -1.66 10.51 18.63
C LEU A 302 -2.46 11.77 18.29
N ILE A 303 -3.74 11.80 18.71
CA ILE A 303 -4.65 12.91 18.41
C ILE A 303 -4.22 14.20 19.12
N GLU A 304 -3.92 14.14 20.41
CA GLU A 304 -3.55 15.31 21.23
C GLU A 304 -2.22 15.93 20.81
N ARG A 305 -1.22 15.13 20.42
CA ARG A 305 0.16 15.58 20.30
C ARG A 305 0.75 15.49 18.89
N HIS A 306 0.38 14.49 18.11
CA HIS A 306 1.10 14.15 16.87
C HIS A 306 0.34 14.46 15.57
N VAL A 307 -0.87 15.00 15.67
CA VAL A 307 -1.63 15.48 14.51
C VAL A 307 -1.34 16.96 14.26
N SER A 308 -0.96 17.30 13.01
CA SER A 308 -0.65 18.68 12.59
C SER A 308 -1.88 19.49 12.17
N GLY A 309 -3.08 19.14 12.71
CA GLY A 309 -4.37 19.73 12.36
C GLY A 309 -5.21 18.87 11.43
N ARG A 310 -4.61 17.96 10.63
CA ARG A 310 -5.32 17.07 9.71
C ARG A 310 -4.77 15.64 9.81
N LEU A 311 -5.59 14.71 10.29
CA LEU A 311 -5.25 13.29 10.36
C LEU A 311 -5.75 12.56 9.11
N LYS A 312 -4.83 11.97 8.36
CA LYS A 312 -5.15 11.14 7.20
C LYS A 312 -5.41 9.70 7.63
N VAL A 313 -6.55 9.17 7.27
CA VAL A 313 -6.92 7.77 7.50
C VAL A 313 -7.53 7.17 6.23
N ALA A 314 -7.46 5.88 6.11
CA ALA A 314 -7.79 5.19 4.88
C ALA A 314 -8.86 4.10 5.10
N PRO A 315 -10.16 4.45 5.24
CA PRO A 315 -11.24 3.46 5.22
C PRO A 315 -11.40 2.79 3.85
N GLU A 316 -11.01 3.45 2.77
CA GLU A 316 -11.00 3.07 1.36
C GLU A 316 -12.38 2.91 0.73
N HIS A 317 -13.35 2.29 1.39
CA HIS A 317 -14.72 2.11 0.93
C HIS A 317 -15.68 1.89 2.10
N THR A 318 -16.99 2.00 1.82
CA THR A 318 -18.05 1.77 2.83
C THR A 318 -18.74 0.41 2.68
N SER A 319 -18.67 -0.23 1.50
CA SER A 319 -19.26 -1.54 1.23
C SER A 319 -18.42 -2.67 1.82
N ASP A 320 -19.03 -3.53 2.64
CA ASP A 320 -18.36 -4.68 3.27
C ASP A 320 -17.78 -5.65 2.24
N SER A 321 -18.46 -5.88 1.12
CA SER A 321 -17.98 -6.74 0.03
C SER A 321 -16.70 -6.18 -0.60
N VAL A 322 -16.66 -4.88 -0.86
CA VAL A 322 -15.51 -4.20 -1.46
C VAL A 322 -14.32 -4.18 -0.50
N VAL A 323 -14.51 -3.76 0.76
CA VAL A 323 -13.42 -3.72 1.74
C VAL A 323 -12.89 -5.12 2.08
N ASN A 324 -13.73 -6.17 1.96
CA ASN A 324 -13.27 -7.55 2.13
C ASN A 324 -12.27 -7.95 1.02
N ILE A 325 -12.56 -7.64 -0.25
CA ILE A 325 -11.61 -7.86 -1.36
C ILE A 325 -10.35 -7.00 -1.18
N MET A 326 -10.51 -5.75 -0.71
CA MET A 326 -9.39 -4.85 -0.38
C MET A 326 -8.52 -5.33 0.80
N ARG A 327 -8.97 -6.32 1.57
CA ARG A 327 -8.38 -6.74 2.85
C ARG A 327 -8.27 -5.59 3.85
N LYS A 328 -9.35 -4.80 3.94
CA LYS A 328 -9.49 -3.68 4.86
C LYS A 328 -10.56 -4.00 5.92
N PRO A 329 -10.54 -3.31 7.07
CA PRO A 329 -11.58 -3.45 8.07
C PRO A 329 -12.91 -2.89 7.56
N ARG A 330 -14.01 -3.35 8.15
CA ARG A 330 -15.34 -2.81 7.88
C ARG A 330 -15.42 -1.34 8.22
N PHE A 331 -16.23 -0.60 7.46
CA PHE A 331 -16.38 0.86 7.62
C PHE A 331 -16.88 1.28 9.00
N GLU A 332 -17.64 0.42 9.68
CA GLU A 332 -18.10 0.65 11.05
C GLU A 332 -16.93 0.93 12.02
N LEU A 333 -15.79 0.30 11.82
CA LEU A 333 -14.61 0.55 12.66
C LEU A 333 -14.05 1.97 12.46
N PHE A 334 -14.14 2.51 11.23
CA PHE A 334 -13.80 3.90 10.96
C PHE A 334 -14.75 4.87 11.67
N ARG A 335 -16.05 4.57 11.71
CA ARG A 335 -17.04 5.40 12.43
C ARG A 335 -16.68 5.52 13.91
N ARG A 336 -16.38 4.38 14.55
CA ARG A 336 -15.94 4.35 15.96
C ARG A 336 -14.62 5.10 16.19
N PHE A 337 -13.68 4.97 15.25
CA PHE A 337 -12.43 5.74 15.36
C PHE A 337 -12.68 7.24 15.22
N LYS A 338 -13.60 7.65 14.34
CA LYS A 338 -14.00 9.05 14.20
C LYS A 338 -14.64 9.59 15.48
N GLU A 339 -15.50 8.81 16.14
CA GLU A 339 -16.07 9.17 17.45
C GLU A 339 -14.97 9.44 18.47
N ILE A 340 -14.01 8.52 18.60
CA ILE A 340 -12.84 8.71 19.50
C ILE A 340 -12.06 9.99 19.12
N PHE A 341 -11.88 10.22 17.82
CA PHE A 341 -11.17 11.41 17.34
C PHE A 341 -11.90 12.70 17.70
N ASP A 342 -13.22 12.74 17.53
CA ASP A 342 -14.04 13.90 17.83
C ASP A 342 -14.08 14.15 19.36
N ASP A 343 -14.28 13.11 20.17
CA ASP A 343 -14.28 13.19 21.64
C ASP A 343 -12.95 13.72 22.21
N VAL A 344 -11.81 13.22 21.69
CA VAL A 344 -10.50 13.69 22.12
C VAL A 344 -10.27 15.16 21.73
N ASN A 345 -10.69 15.56 20.51
CA ASN A 345 -10.62 16.95 20.07
C ASN A 345 -11.44 17.87 20.96
N GLU A 346 -12.67 17.49 21.32
CA GLU A 346 -13.54 18.26 22.21
C GLU A 346 -12.91 18.40 23.61
N GLN A 347 -12.51 17.28 24.21
CA GLN A 347 -11.89 17.24 25.54
C GLN A 347 -10.58 18.06 25.64
N ALA A 348 -9.78 18.05 24.57
CA ALA A 348 -8.52 18.78 24.50
C ALA A 348 -8.64 20.21 23.93
N GLY A 349 -9.85 20.67 23.58
CA GLY A 349 -10.07 21.99 22.98
C GLY A 349 -9.42 22.15 21.60
N LEU A 350 -9.23 21.06 20.85
CA LEU A 350 -8.58 21.05 19.53
C LEU A 350 -9.60 21.23 18.40
N ARG A 351 -9.13 21.71 17.24
CA ARG A 351 -9.96 21.89 16.02
C ARG A 351 -9.34 21.15 14.84
N GLN A 352 -9.01 19.90 15.04
CA GLN A 352 -8.40 19.08 14.01
C GLN A 352 -9.48 18.44 13.11
N GLN A 353 -9.08 17.99 11.93
CA GLN A 353 -9.95 17.34 10.94
C GLN A 353 -9.42 15.96 10.60
N ILE A 354 -10.35 15.00 10.47
CA ILE A 354 -10.06 13.71 9.86
C ILE A 354 -10.25 13.81 8.36
N ILE A 355 -9.28 13.32 7.59
CA ILE A 355 -9.30 13.32 6.13
C ILE A 355 -9.33 11.87 5.65
N PRO A 356 -10.51 11.34 5.33
CA PRO A 356 -10.63 9.96 4.87
C PRO A 356 -10.23 9.82 3.41
N TYR A 357 -9.49 8.75 3.09
CA TYR A 357 -9.18 8.32 1.73
C TYR A 357 -10.20 7.31 1.25
N PHE A 358 -10.67 7.47 0.01
CA PHE A 358 -11.59 6.54 -0.65
C PHE A 358 -11.12 6.19 -2.06
N ILE A 359 -11.41 4.95 -2.47
CA ILE A 359 -11.04 4.40 -3.78
C ILE A 359 -12.32 3.93 -4.49
N SER A 360 -12.55 4.44 -5.71
CA SER A 360 -13.56 3.92 -6.64
C SER A 360 -12.95 2.92 -7.62
N SER A 361 -13.78 2.19 -8.33
CA SER A 361 -13.37 1.29 -9.42
C SER A 361 -12.40 0.17 -9.01
N HIS A 362 -12.30 -0.11 -7.70
CA HIS A 362 -11.58 -1.28 -7.22
C HIS A 362 -12.28 -2.57 -7.69
N PRO A 363 -11.54 -3.66 -7.99
CA PRO A 363 -12.17 -4.94 -8.26
C PRO A 363 -13.21 -5.30 -7.20
N GLY A 364 -14.39 -5.73 -7.66
CA GLY A 364 -15.56 -6.00 -6.82
C GLY A 364 -16.43 -4.78 -6.49
N CYS A 365 -16.02 -3.57 -6.87
CA CYS A 365 -16.82 -2.36 -6.64
C CYS A 365 -17.77 -2.11 -7.81
N HIS A 366 -19.07 -2.11 -7.54
CA HIS A 366 -20.11 -1.76 -8.49
C HIS A 366 -20.58 -0.30 -8.30
N GLU A 367 -21.28 0.24 -9.28
CA GLU A 367 -21.84 1.60 -9.20
C GLU A 367 -22.81 1.76 -8.00
N ALA A 368 -23.53 0.70 -7.64
CA ALA A 368 -24.43 0.68 -6.48
C ALA A 368 -23.68 0.87 -5.15
N ASP A 369 -22.50 0.27 -5.01
CA ASP A 369 -21.65 0.42 -3.82
C ASP A 369 -21.19 1.87 -3.64
N MET A 370 -20.90 2.56 -4.76
CA MET A 370 -20.53 3.97 -4.74
C MET A 370 -21.71 4.87 -4.41
N ALA A 371 -22.92 4.50 -4.82
CA ALA A 371 -24.14 5.21 -4.47
C ALA A 371 -24.41 5.15 -2.96
N GLU A 372 -24.20 3.98 -2.35
CA GLU A 372 -24.28 3.80 -0.89
C GLU A 372 -23.20 4.58 -0.15
N LEU A 373 -21.95 4.58 -0.69
CA LEU A 373 -20.85 5.39 -0.15
C LEU A 373 -21.21 6.88 -0.12
N ALA A 374 -21.81 7.39 -1.19
CA ALA A 374 -22.23 8.80 -1.27
C ALA A 374 -23.25 9.15 -0.18
N VAL A 375 -24.23 8.28 0.09
CA VAL A 375 -25.20 8.47 1.17
C VAL A 375 -24.50 8.45 2.54
N MET A 376 -23.68 7.43 2.81
CA MET A 376 -22.98 7.30 4.09
C MET A 376 -22.07 8.49 4.39
N THR A 377 -21.33 8.96 3.40
CA THR A 377 -20.43 10.12 3.57
C THR A 377 -21.21 11.42 3.76
N LYS A 378 -22.38 11.55 3.11
CA LYS A 378 -23.31 12.66 3.34
C LYS A 378 -23.85 12.66 4.77
N ASP A 379 -24.34 11.51 5.25
CA ASP A 379 -24.90 11.36 6.59
C ASP A 379 -23.86 11.68 7.68
N MET A 380 -22.57 11.43 7.40
CA MET A 380 -21.46 11.81 8.28
C MET A 380 -20.94 13.25 8.09
N GLY A 381 -21.54 14.04 7.19
CA GLY A 381 -21.09 15.40 6.89
C GLY A 381 -19.73 15.49 6.21
N LEU A 382 -19.25 14.39 5.60
CA LEU A 382 -17.93 14.32 4.98
C LEU A 382 -18.00 14.82 3.53
N LYS A 383 -17.33 15.94 3.23
CA LYS A 383 -17.01 16.34 1.85
C LYS A 383 -15.65 15.75 1.49
N LEU A 384 -15.64 14.82 0.55
CA LEU A 384 -14.45 14.06 0.23
C LEU A 384 -13.44 14.90 -0.56
N GLU A 385 -12.18 14.90 -0.12
CA GLU A 385 -11.07 15.61 -0.76
C GLU A 385 -10.01 14.64 -1.30
N GLN A 386 -9.81 13.52 -0.63
CA GLN A 386 -8.81 12.52 -0.96
C GLN A 386 -9.49 11.29 -1.57
N VAL A 387 -9.72 11.35 -2.86
CA VAL A 387 -10.39 10.30 -3.66
C VAL A 387 -9.57 9.96 -4.88
N GLN A 388 -9.55 8.69 -5.22
CA GLN A 388 -8.87 8.20 -6.42
C GLN A 388 -9.62 7.02 -7.04
N ASP A 389 -9.46 6.86 -8.35
CA ASP A 389 -9.84 5.63 -9.01
C ASP A 389 -8.75 4.57 -8.77
N PHE A 390 -9.16 3.32 -8.63
CA PHE A 390 -8.20 2.23 -8.55
C PHE A 390 -7.27 2.25 -9.76
N THR A 391 -5.98 2.36 -9.48
CA THR A 391 -4.93 2.23 -10.48
C THR A 391 -4.16 0.94 -10.22
N PRO A 392 -4.17 0.01 -11.15
CA PRO A 392 -3.43 -1.24 -11.00
C PRO A 392 -1.95 -0.98 -10.69
N THR A 393 -1.50 -1.55 -9.59
CA THR A 393 -0.11 -1.45 -9.13
C THR A 393 0.52 -2.84 -9.18
N PRO A 394 1.67 -3.02 -9.84
CA PRO A 394 2.31 -4.31 -9.99
C PRO A 394 2.46 -5.09 -8.68
N MET A 395 2.38 -6.42 -8.75
CA MET A 395 2.54 -7.36 -7.62
C MET A 395 1.47 -7.26 -6.53
N THR A 396 0.30 -6.72 -6.84
CA THR A 396 -0.84 -6.66 -5.91
C THR A 396 -1.96 -7.60 -6.31
N LEU A 397 -2.67 -8.15 -5.31
CA LEU A 397 -3.84 -9.01 -5.53
C LEU A 397 -4.90 -8.31 -6.40
N SER A 398 -5.18 -7.03 -6.12
CA SER A 398 -6.19 -6.26 -6.86
C SER A 398 -5.83 -6.08 -8.33
N THR A 399 -4.54 -5.90 -8.65
CA THR A 399 -4.08 -5.83 -10.05
C THR A 399 -4.23 -7.16 -10.75
N GLU A 400 -3.97 -8.26 -10.06
CA GLU A 400 -4.15 -9.59 -10.60
C GLU A 400 -5.63 -9.89 -10.89
N ILE A 401 -6.52 -9.55 -9.96
CA ILE A 401 -7.98 -9.64 -10.18
C ILE A 401 -8.39 -8.74 -11.35
N TYR A 402 -7.89 -7.51 -11.39
CA TYR A 402 -8.20 -6.57 -12.48
C TYR A 402 -7.84 -7.15 -13.85
N TYR A 403 -6.65 -7.75 -13.99
CA TYR A 403 -6.21 -8.34 -15.24
C TYR A 403 -6.96 -9.63 -15.58
N THR A 404 -7.03 -10.57 -14.62
CA THR A 404 -7.56 -11.92 -14.88
C THR A 404 -9.09 -11.97 -14.88
N GLY A 405 -9.74 -11.15 -14.06
CA GLY A 405 -11.17 -11.21 -13.76
C GLY A 405 -11.52 -12.29 -12.72
N TYR A 406 -10.50 -12.91 -12.08
CA TYR A 406 -10.68 -13.97 -11.10
C TYR A 406 -9.95 -13.66 -9.79
N HIS A 407 -10.55 -14.06 -8.66
CA HIS A 407 -9.87 -13.99 -7.37
C HIS A 407 -8.83 -15.14 -7.26
N PRO A 408 -7.52 -14.85 -7.08
CA PRO A 408 -6.45 -15.85 -7.13
C PRO A 408 -6.57 -17.04 -6.16
N TYR A 409 -7.26 -16.87 -5.06
CA TYR A 409 -7.41 -17.93 -4.04
C TYR A 409 -8.65 -18.80 -4.25
N THR A 410 -9.74 -18.24 -4.75
CA THR A 410 -11.01 -18.97 -4.94
C THR A 410 -11.28 -19.33 -6.39
N LEU A 411 -10.61 -18.63 -7.32
CA LEU A 411 -10.85 -18.69 -8.78
C LEU A 411 -12.29 -18.34 -9.19
N GLU A 412 -13.01 -17.67 -8.29
CA GLU A 412 -14.32 -17.10 -8.58
C GLU A 412 -14.18 -15.81 -9.40
N PRO A 413 -15.11 -15.56 -10.34
CA PRO A 413 -15.12 -14.34 -11.13
C PRO A 413 -15.37 -13.12 -10.24
N VAL A 414 -14.68 -12.02 -10.52
CA VAL A 414 -14.82 -10.74 -9.82
C VAL A 414 -15.04 -9.63 -10.83
N PHE A 415 -16.10 -8.87 -10.66
CA PHE A 415 -16.37 -7.71 -11.50
C PHE A 415 -15.25 -6.66 -11.36
N THR A 416 -14.89 -6.03 -12.48
CA THR A 416 -13.94 -4.92 -12.52
C THR A 416 -14.40 -3.87 -13.53
N ALA A 417 -14.46 -2.61 -13.12
CA ALA A 417 -14.72 -1.48 -14.01
C ALA A 417 -13.49 -1.26 -14.91
N ARG A 418 -13.60 -1.52 -16.20
CA ARG A 418 -12.48 -1.45 -17.15
C ARG A 418 -12.56 -0.24 -18.06
N THR A 419 -13.77 0.13 -18.48
CA THR A 419 -13.99 1.24 -19.40
C THR A 419 -13.95 2.59 -18.65
N ASP A 420 -13.56 3.65 -19.34
CA ASP A 420 -13.59 5.00 -18.78
C ASP A 420 -15.03 5.39 -18.36
N ALA A 421 -16.03 4.94 -19.10
CA ALA A 421 -17.42 5.19 -18.76
C ALA A 421 -17.82 4.55 -17.42
N GLU A 422 -17.44 3.29 -17.18
CA GLU A 422 -17.69 2.61 -15.91
C GLU A 422 -16.96 3.29 -14.73
N LYS A 423 -15.71 3.67 -14.94
CA LYS A 423 -14.91 4.38 -13.91
C LYS A 423 -15.50 5.75 -13.59
N GLN A 424 -15.88 6.53 -14.60
CA GLN A 424 -16.53 7.82 -14.41
C GLN A 424 -17.90 7.69 -13.74
N ALA A 425 -18.67 6.65 -14.10
CA ALA A 425 -19.95 6.36 -13.46
C ALA A 425 -19.82 6.12 -11.94
N GLN A 426 -18.73 5.48 -11.52
CA GLN A 426 -18.42 5.29 -10.11
C GLN A 426 -17.87 6.57 -9.46
N ARG A 427 -16.89 7.23 -10.09
CA ARG A 427 -16.18 8.37 -9.53
C ARG A 427 -17.08 9.56 -9.18
N LYS A 428 -18.13 9.83 -9.98
CA LYS A 428 -19.04 10.97 -9.76
C LYS A 428 -19.72 10.96 -8.39
N TYR A 429 -19.92 9.79 -7.77
CA TYR A 429 -20.55 9.67 -6.45
C TYR A 429 -19.71 10.27 -5.31
N PHE A 430 -18.41 10.42 -5.48
CA PHE A 430 -17.58 11.15 -4.53
C PHE A 430 -17.96 12.63 -4.41
N PHE A 431 -18.52 13.20 -5.49
CA PHE A 431 -18.85 14.62 -5.60
C PHE A 431 -20.38 14.85 -5.52
N TRP A 432 -21.08 14.03 -4.72
CA TRP A 432 -22.53 14.13 -4.54
C TRP A 432 -23.01 15.52 -4.13
N TYR A 433 -22.16 16.33 -3.51
CA TYR A 433 -22.41 17.69 -3.08
C TYR A 433 -22.27 18.73 -4.20
N ASP A 434 -21.64 18.39 -5.32
CA ASP A 434 -21.48 19.27 -6.48
C ASP A 434 -22.81 19.38 -7.24
N PRO A 435 -23.38 20.62 -7.39
CA PRO A 435 -24.60 20.81 -8.15
C PRO A 435 -24.53 20.31 -9.60
N ALA A 436 -23.33 20.36 -10.22
CA ALA A 436 -23.11 19.89 -11.59
C ALA A 436 -23.30 18.38 -11.75
N CYS A 437 -23.07 17.60 -10.69
CA CYS A 437 -23.22 16.15 -10.70
C CYS A 437 -24.65 15.67 -10.41
N ARG A 438 -25.54 16.53 -9.91
CA ARG A 438 -26.86 16.12 -9.39
C ARG A 438 -27.74 15.43 -10.41
N ALA A 439 -27.85 15.97 -11.62
CA ALA A 439 -28.69 15.40 -12.68
C ALA A 439 -28.19 14.00 -13.07
N ASP A 440 -26.89 13.89 -13.34
CA ASP A 440 -26.27 12.62 -13.73
C ASP A 440 -26.36 11.55 -12.63
N LEU A 441 -26.24 11.96 -11.36
CA LEU A 441 -26.41 11.07 -10.21
C LEU A 441 -27.87 10.59 -10.06
N ALA A 442 -28.84 11.48 -10.26
CA ALA A 442 -30.26 11.12 -10.21
C ALA A 442 -30.64 10.13 -11.31
N ASP A 443 -30.19 10.39 -12.54
CA ASP A 443 -30.40 9.49 -13.68
C ASP A 443 -29.74 8.13 -13.46
N SER A 444 -28.56 8.13 -12.86
CA SER A 444 -27.85 6.92 -12.49
C SER A 444 -28.60 6.10 -11.43
N LEU A 445 -29.06 6.75 -10.36
CA LEU A 445 -29.83 6.10 -9.30
C LEU A 445 -31.19 5.55 -9.82
N HIS A 446 -31.78 6.23 -10.80
CA HIS A 446 -32.96 5.71 -11.49
C HIS A 446 -32.65 4.42 -12.28
N ARG A 447 -31.57 4.40 -13.05
CA ARG A 447 -31.12 3.19 -13.78
C ARG A 447 -30.77 2.03 -12.86
N LEU A 448 -30.21 2.33 -11.68
CA LEU A 448 -29.90 1.35 -10.64
C LEU A 448 -31.13 0.86 -9.86
N HIS A 449 -32.31 1.40 -10.15
CA HIS A 449 -33.54 1.14 -9.40
C HIS A 449 -33.40 1.38 -7.88
N ARG A 450 -32.67 2.46 -7.49
CA ARG A 450 -32.40 2.85 -6.11
C ARG A 450 -33.03 4.22 -5.75
N PRO A 451 -34.41 4.34 -5.81
CA PRO A 451 -35.08 5.57 -5.42
C PRO A 451 -34.91 5.89 -3.92
N ASP A 452 -34.61 4.88 -3.11
CA ASP A 452 -34.28 5.03 -1.69
C ASP A 452 -33.04 5.90 -1.48
N LEU A 453 -31.95 5.63 -2.23
CA LEU A 453 -30.72 6.41 -2.17
C LEU A 453 -30.91 7.80 -2.79
N ALA A 454 -31.68 7.92 -3.87
CA ALA A 454 -31.98 9.20 -4.48
C ALA A 454 -32.64 10.16 -3.50
N ARG A 455 -33.65 9.70 -2.72
CA ARG A 455 -34.32 10.49 -1.68
C ARG A 455 -33.35 10.90 -0.56
N LYS A 456 -32.42 10.02 -0.15
CA LYS A 456 -31.41 10.33 0.88
C LYS A 456 -30.40 11.35 0.38
N LEU A 457 -29.89 11.20 -0.85
CA LEU A 457 -28.94 12.16 -1.42
C LEU A 457 -29.57 13.53 -1.72
N PHE A 458 -30.80 13.54 -2.22
CA PHE A 458 -31.49 14.74 -2.71
C PHE A 458 -32.89 14.89 -2.08
N PRO A 459 -33.00 15.15 -0.76
CA PRO A 459 -34.31 15.21 -0.07
C PRO A 459 -35.25 16.31 -0.60
N GLY A 460 -34.70 17.37 -1.22
CA GLY A 460 -35.50 18.44 -1.89
C GLY A 460 -35.88 18.12 -3.35
N GLY A 461 -35.69 16.88 -3.79
CA GLY A 461 -35.85 16.49 -5.20
C GLY A 461 -34.72 16.97 -6.10
N VAL A 462 -34.64 16.39 -7.27
CA VAL A 462 -33.72 16.85 -8.32
C VAL A 462 -34.53 17.75 -9.25
N PRO A 463 -34.14 19.02 -9.49
CA PRO A 463 -34.74 19.80 -10.54
C PRO A 463 -34.66 19.01 -11.84
N ARG A 464 -35.79 18.76 -12.50
CA ARG A 464 -35.82 18.19 -13.85
C ARG A 464 -35.07 19.15 -14.77
N GLY A 465 -33.74 18.90 -14.91
CA GLY A 465 -32.93 19.66 -15.84
C GLY A 465 -33.38 19.38 -17.25
N ARG A 466 -33.57 20.44 -18.03
CA ARG A 466 -33.70 20.33 -19.47
C ARG A 466 -32.54 19.47 -19.98
N ALA A 467 -32.84 18.45 -20.76
CA ALA A 467 -31.87 17.69 -21.50
C ALA A 467 -30.99 18.68 -22.31
N ALA A 468 -29.83 19.01 -21.78
CA ALA A 468 -28.86 19.79 -22.53
C ALA A 468 -28.20 18.83 -23.51
N SER A 469 -28.60 18.95 -24.77
CA SER A 469 -27.88 18.37 -25.89
C SER A 469 -26.44 18.93 -25.89
N ARG A 470 -25.53 18.25 -25.24
CA ARG A 470 -24.09 18.56 -25.40
C ARG A 470 -23.64 17.98 -26.72
N GLN A 471 -23.52 18.86 -27.72
CA GLN A 471 -22.64 18.60 -28.87
C GLN A 471 -21.21 18.40 -28.35
N PRO A 472 -20.45 17.45 -28.88
CA PRO A 472 -19.05 17.28 -28.52
C PRO A 472 -18.30 18.56 -28.91
N ALA A 473 -17.68 19.21 -27.96
CA ALA A 473 -16.77 20.31 -28.24
C ALA A 473 -15.58 19.75 -29.04
N ASP A 474 -15.47 20.20 -30.27
CA ASP A 474 -14.39 19.92 -31.22
C ASP A 474 -13.07 20.43 -30.64
N ARG A 475 -12.32 19.57 -29.94
CA ARG A 475 -10.98 19.87 -29.46
C ARG A 475 -10.01 19.74 -30.62
N ARG A 476 -9.78 20.83 -31.36
CA ARG A 476 -8.63 20.94 -32.26
C ARG A 476 -7.33 20.76 -31.46
N PRO A 477 -6.42 19.90 -31.94
CA PRO A 477 -5.11 19.79 -31.31
C PRO A 477 -4.30 21.09 -31.48
N PRO A 478 -3.43 21.44 -30.51
CA PRO A 478 -2.60 22.63 -30.61
C PRO A 478 -1.61 22.47 -31.76
N LYS A 479 -1.54 23.48 -32.62
CA LYS A 479 -0.57 23.58 -33.72
C LYS A 479 0.86 23.58 -33.17
N ASN A 480 1.60 22.54 -33.52
CA ASN A 480 3.04 22.46 -33.30
C ASN A 480 3.73 23.65 -34.03
N SER A 481 4.21 24.64 -33.29
CA SER A 481 5.15 25.61 -33.80
C SER A 481 6.53 24.95 -33.91
N ARG A 482 6.91 24.60 -35.14
CA ARG A 482 8.30 24.30 -35.49
C ARG A 482 9.16 25.50 -35.13
N ARG A 483 10.05 25.39 -34.16
CA ARG A 483 11.24 26.23 -34.09
C ARG A 483 12.39 25.51 -34.79
N LYS A 484 12.87 26.17 -35.85
CA LYS A 484 14.14 25.87 -36.53
C LYS A 484 15.31 26.26 -35.63
N ARG A 485 16.37 25.46 -35.76
CA ARG A 485 17.77 25.54 -35.36
C ARG A 485 18.13 24.96 -34.00
#